data_8889dd5766c4b1ed99ec0b846327a5fd
#
_entry.id   8889dd5766c4b1ed99ec0b846327a5fd
#
_cell.length_a   1.000
_cell.length_b   1.000
_cell.length_c   1.000
_cell.angle_alpha   90.00
_cell.angle_beta   90.00
_cell.angle_gamma   90.00
#
_symmetry.space_group_name_H-M   'P 1'
#
loop_
_entity.id
_entity.type
_entity.pdbx_description
1 polymer ?
#
loop_
_entity_poly.entity_id
_entity_poly.type
_entity_poly.pdbx_seq_one_letter_code
_entity_poly.pdbx_strand_id
1 'polypeptide(L)'
;MRNIETNQLKALIFDVDGTLYRQGLVRYGMLWHLLRASVGQPTQSLLIFRVLRAYRRAQEVLRASLSEGDNVALQQRQLACEWTGVAPEFVEACVARWMEQVPLALVAYSRRGGVAEFLHTARKRGLRLGVCSDYPPTAKLIAMGIAHFFDVVVSAQDPEVQQFKPGPRGLETTLRRLEVDRHQALYVGDRPEVDAVAASSAGIACVIIGRANSKDRGSWEQVRDYWELKKTLWPEEKAG
;
A
#
# COMPACT_ATOMS: atom_id res chain seq x y z
N MET A 1 -18.37 -13.83 1.64
CA MET A 1 -17.17 -14.57 2.10
C MET A 1 -17.30 -16.06 1.82
N ARG A 2 -17.50 -16.43 0.55
CA ARG A 2 -17.67 -17.85 0.18
C ARG A 2 -16.36 -18.66 0.28
N ASN A 3 -15.19 -18.02 0.44
CA ASN A 3 -13.88 -18.70 0.41
C ASN A 3 -12.99 -18.43 1.63
N ILE A 4 -13.49 -17.76 2.69
CA ILE A 4 -12.69 -17.52 3.90
C ILE A 4 -13.40 -18.23 5.04
N GLU A 5 -12.87 -19.38 5.43
CA GLU A 5 -13.23 -20.00 6.71
C GLU A 5 -12.58 -19.17 7.82
N THR A 6 -13.32 -18.22 8.37
CA THR A 6 -12.82 -17.29 9.41
C THR A 6 -12.22 -18.01 10.61
N ASN A 7 -12.63 -19.25 10.86
CA ASN A 7 -12.09 -20.11 11.92
C ASN A 7 -10.66 -20.61 11.65
N GLN A 8 -10.20 -20.57 10.40
CA GLN A 8 -8.84 -20.99 10.02
C GLN A 8 -7.89 -19.79 9.84
N LEU A 9 -8.42 -18.55 9.95
CA LEU A 9 -7.63 -17.36 9.73
C LEU A 9 -6.58 -17.18 10.83
N LYS A 10 -5.30 -17.09 10.44
CA LYS A 10 -4.17 -16.84 11.33
C LYS A 10 -3.45 -15.53 11.08
N ALA A 11 -3.60 -14.96 9.88
CA ALA A 11 -2.96 -13.70 9.55
C ALA A 11 -3.84 -12.77 8.71
N LEU A 12 -3.62 -11.47 8.90
CA LEU A 12 -4.11 -10.39 8.04
C LEU A 12 -2.90 -9.65 7.46
N ILE A 13 -2.89 -9.46 6.16
CA ILE A 13 -1.85 -8.71 5.45
C ILE A 13 -2.52 -7.49 4.82
N PHE A 14 -1.88 -6.32 4.91
CA PHE A 14 -2.45 -5.05 4.47
C PHE A 14 -1.55 -4.39 3.43
N ASP A 15 -2.17 -3.85 2.38
CA ASP A 15 -1.60 -2.73 1.66
C ASP A 15 -1.64 -1.47 2.53
N VAL A 16 -0.92 -0.43 2.14
CA VAL A 16 -0.84 0.82 2.90
C VAL A 16 -1.54 1.98 2.20
N ASP A 17 -1.13 2.27 0.96
CA ASP A 17 -1.48 3.49 0.24
C ASP A 17 -2.91 3.42 -0.34
N GLY A 18 -3.90 4.01 0.33
CA GLY A 18 -5.32 3.89 -0.02
C GLY A 18 -6.06 2.92 0.89
N THR A 19 -5.37 1.94 1.46
CA THR A 19 -5.92 0.91 2.33
C THR A 19 -5.98 1.35 3.80
N LEU A 20 -4.85 1.72 4.43
CA LEU A 20 -4.81 2.13 5.84
C LEU A 20 -5.17 3.61 6.03
N TYR A 21 -5.02 4.42 4.99
CA TYR A 21 -5.39 5.83 5.00
C TYR A 21 -6.07 6.25 3.69
N ARG A 22 -6.76 7.40 3.69
CA ARG A 22 -7.46 7.93 2.51
C ARG A 22 -6.48 8.67 1.59
N GLN A 23 -5.95 7.99 0.59
CA GLN A 23 -4.94 8.54 -0.33
C GLN A 23 -5.42 9.80 -1.07
N GLY A 24 -6.72 9.93 -1.35
CA GLY A 24 -7.30 11.12 -1.97
C GLY A 24 -7.01 12.40 -1.17
N LEU A 25 -7.18 12.36 0.16
CA LEU A 25 -6.90 13.51 1.02
C LEU A 25 -5.42 13.91 0.98
N VAL A 26 -4.53 12.92 0.98
CA VAL A 26 -3.09 13.18 0.87
C VAL A 26 -2.75 13.78 -0.49
N ARG A 27 -3.32 13.26 -1.59
CA ARG A 27 -3.10 13.82 -2.94
C ARG A 27 -3.53 15.29 -3.05
N TYR A 28 -4.70 15.65 -2.51
CA TYR A 28 -5.17 17.04 -2.49
C TYR A 28 -4.27 17.93 -1.62
N GLY A 29 -3.89 17.47 -0.43
CA GLY A 29 -2.97 18.22 0.43
C GLY A 29 -1.59 18.42 -0.23
N MET A 30 -1.05 17.40 -0.90
CA MET A 30 0.22 17.48 -1.62
C MET A 30 0.15 18.47 -2.80
N LEU A 31 -0.98 18.48 -3.54
CA LEU A 31 -1.18 19.46 -4.60
C LEU A 31 -1.16 20.88 -4.03
N TRP A 32 -1.83 21.11 -2.90
CA TRP A 32 -1.81 22.41 -2.20
C TRP A 32 -0.39 22.81 -1.76
N HIS A 33 0.38 21.88 -1.19
CA HIS A 33 1.77 22.15 -0.83
C HIS A 33 2.64 22.52 -2.04
N LEU A 34 2.47 21.83 -3.16
CA LEU A 34 3.18 22.15 -4.41
C LEU A 34 2.78 23.52 -4.96
N LEU A 35 1.48 23.84 -4.98
CA LEU A 35 0.98 25.15 -5.42
C LEU A 35 1.53 26.28 -4.55
N ARG A 36 1.53 26.10 -3.23
CA ARG A 36 2.10 27.09 -2.30
C ARG A 36 3.63 27.28 -2.52
N ALA A 37 4.35 26.22 -2.76
CA ALA A 37 5.77 26.27 -3.09
C ALA A 37 6.04 26.96 -4.44
N SER A 38 5.05 26.96 -5.35
CA SER A 38 5.16 27.58 -6.68
C SER A 38 5.13 29.11 -6.64
N VAL A 39 4.59 29.72 -5.59
CA VAL A 39 4.44 31.19 -5.49
C VAL A 39 5.78 31.91 -5.54
N GLY A 40 6.87 31.28 -5.06
CA GLY A 40 8.21 31.86 -5.11
C GLY A 40 9.09 31.34 -6.25
N GLN A 41 8.82 30.15 -6.77
CA GLN A 41 9.68 29.45 -7.75
C GLN A 41 8.86 28.55 -8.71
N PRO A 42 8.11 29.13 -9.64
CA PRO A 42 7.19 28.38 -10.49
C PRO A 42 7.87 27.36 -11.40
N THR A 43 9.06 27.69 -11.93
CA THR A 43 9.83 26.79 -12.79
C THR A 43 10.33 25.55 -12.04
N GLN A 44 10.79 25.72 -10.81
CA GLN A 44 11.23 24.61 -9.98
C GLN A 44 10.05 23.69 -9.60
N SER A 45 8.91 24.26 -9.26
CA SER A 45 7.71 23.47 -8.93
C SER A 45 7.20 22.67 -10.11
N LEU A 46 7.26 23.22 -11.33
CA LEU A 46 6.92 22.50 -12.55
C LEU A 46 7.90 21.32 -12.78
N LEU A 47 9.19 21.55 -12.56
CA LEU A 47 10.20 20.49 -12.67
C LEU A 47 9.95 19.36 -11.65
N ILE A 48 9.68 19.71 -10.39
CA ILE A 48 9.32 18.74 -9.34
C ILE A 48 8.09 17.92 -9.78
N PHE A 49 7.04 18.57 -10.26
CA PHE A 49 5.84 17.91 -10.74
C PHE A 49 6.14 16.92 -11.88
N ARG A 50 6.95 17.34 -12.87
CA ARG A 50 7.40 16.48 -13.98
C ARG A 50 8.14 15.26 -13.47
N VAL A 51 9.09 15.44 -12.55
CA VAL A 51 9.87 14.34 -11.95
C VAL A 51 8.96 13.36 -11.21
N LEU A 52 8.09 13.85 -10.33
CA LEU A 52 7.17 12.98 -9.57
C LEU A 52 6.19 12.21 -10.47
N ARG A 53 5.71 12.86 -11.55
CA ARG A 53 4.87 12.20 -12.55
C ARG A 53 5.64 11.13 -13.32
N ALA A 54 6.87 11.41 -13.74
CA ALA A 54 7.74 10.46 -14.43
C ALA A 54 8.04 9.25 -13.52
N TYR A 55 8.38 9.50 -12.26
CA TYR A 55 8.67 8.46 -11.29
C TYR A 55 7.47 7.51 -11.06
N ARG A 56 6.25 8.04 -10.95
CA ARG A 56 5.03 7.22 -10.85
C ARG A 56 4.73 6.46 -12.14
N ARG A 57 4.95 7.09 -13.30
CA ARG A 57 4.79 6.41 -14.60
C ARG A 57 5.79 5.26 -14.75
N ALA A 58 7.02 5.44 -14.28
CA ALA A 58 8.04 4.39 -14.28
C ALA A 58 7.58 3.18 -13.45
N GLN A 59 6.95 3.40 -12.30
CA GLN A 59 6.36 2.32 -11.51
C GLN A 59 5.30 1.53 -12.30
N GLU A 60 4.39 2.22 -13.00
CA GLU A 60 3.35 1.53 -13.79
C GLU A 60 3.96 0.73 -14.97
N VAL A 61 5.04 1.22 -15.58
CA VAL A 61 5.78 0.47 -16.62
C VAL A 61 6.43 -0.77 -16.03
N LEU A 62 7.10 -0.64 -14.89
CA LEU A 62 7.74 -1.78 -14.21
C LEU A 62 6.73 -2.82 -13.70
N ARG A 63 5.54 -2.38 -13.28
CA ARG A 63 4.42 -3.29 -12.96
C ARG A 63 3.98 -4.10 -14.18
N ALA A 64 3.81 -3.45 -15.32
CA ALA A 64 3.35 -4.09 -16.53
C ALA A 64 4.35 -5.09 -17.12
N SER A 65 5.64 -4.83 -16.94
CA SER A 65 6.71 -5.72 -17.43
C SER A 65 6.85 -6.99 -16.58
N LEU A 66 6.27 -7.03 -15.37
CA LEU A 66 6.52 -8.08 -14.35
C LEU A 66 8.01 -8.39 -14.21
N SER A 67 8.85 -7.40 -14.55
CA SER A 67 10.28 -7.61 -14.64
C SER A 67 10.84 -8.05 -13.29
N GLU A 68 11.41 -9.22 -13.31
CA GLU A 68 12.29 -9.74 -12.28
C GLU A 68 13.63 -9.01 -12.43
N GLY A 69 13.73 -7.83 -11.86
CA GLY A 69 14.93 -7.02 -11.97
C GLY A 69 15.64 -6.88 -10.64
N ASP A 70 16.96 -6.87 -10.70
CA ASP A 70 17.80 -6.57 -9.55
C ASP A 70 17.69 -5.09 -9.19
N ASN A 71 16.83 -4.68 -8.28
CA ASN A 71 16.68 -3.31 -7.81
C ASN A 71 15.65 -2.45 -8.56
N VAL A 72 14.36 -2.76 -8.31
CA VAL A 72 13.22 -2.01 -8.90
C VAL A 72 13.23 -0.51 -8.56
N ALA A 73 13.79 -0.13 -7.39
CA ALA A 73 13.90 1.28 -7.00
C ALA A 73 14.92 2.02 -7.88
N LEU A 74 16.04 1.38 -8.21
CA LEU A 74 17.05 1.93 -9.11
C LEU A 74 16.50 2.06 -10.54
N GLN A 75 15.87 1.01 -11.07
CA GLN A 75 15.25 1.02 -12.39
C GLN A 75 14.19 2.12 -12.50
N GLN A 76 13.35 2.27 -11.48
CA GLN A 76 12.34 3.32 -11.44
C GLN A 76 12.97 4.72 -11.48
N ARG A 77 14.08 4.95 -10.76
CA ARG A 77 14.83 6.21 -10.81
C ARG A 77 15.45 6.45 -12.19
N GLN A 78 16.10 5.44 -12.75
CA GLN A 78 16.73 5.54 -14.08
C GLN A 78 15.73 5.95 -15.15
N LEU A 79 14.58 5.29 -15.23
CA LEU A 79 13.49 5.66 -16.14
C LEU A 79 13.01 7.10 -15.92
N ALA A 80 12.88 7.53 -14.67
CA ALA A 80 12.48 8.91 -14.37
C ALA A 80 13.54 9.93 -14.82
N CYS A 81 14.84 9.63 -14.64
CA CYS A 81 15.94 10.45 -15.14
C CYS A 81 15.94 10.55 -16.67
N GLU A 82 15.83 9.41 -17.35
CA GLU A 82 15.79 9.35 -18.82
C GLU A 82 14.65 10.18 -19.40
N TRP A 83 13.44 10.06 -18.85
CA TRP A 83 12.26 10.78 -19.37
C TRP A 83 12.23 12.26 -19.02
N THR A 84 12.95 12.68 -18.01
CA THR A 84 12.95 14.09 -17.57
C THR A 84 14.21 14.85 -17.96
N GLY A 85 15.31 14.14 -18.25
CA GLY A 85 16.64 14.72 -18.47
C GLY A 85 17.26 15.31 -17.20
N VAL A 86 16.79 14.87 -16.02
CA VAL A 86 17.20 15.41 -14.73
C VAL A 86 18.21 14.48 -14.06
N ALA A 87 19.21 15.06 -13.37
CA ALA A 87 20.23 14.29 -12.67
C ALA A 87 19.64 13.38 -11.57
N PRO A 88 20.20 12.18 -11.35
CA PRO A 88 19.72 11.20 -10.39
C PRO A 88 19.55 11.75 -8.97
N GLU A 89 20.48 12.59 -8.52
CA GLU A 89 20.48 13.20 -7.18
C GLU A 89 19.27 14.11 -6.97
N PHE A 90 18.86 14.84 -8.03
CA PHE A 90 17.67 15.68 -7.97
C PHE A 90 16.39 14.84 -7.93
N VAL A 91 16.31 13.76 -8.73
CA VAL A 91 15.17 12.83 -8.71
C VAL A 91 15.03 12.21 -7.31
N GLU A 92 16.14 11.75 -6.73
CA GLU A 92 16.18 11.18 -5.39
C GLU A 92 15.73 12.16 -4.31
N ALA A 93 16.25 13.39 -4.33
CA ALA A 93 15.84 14.45 -3.42
C ALA A 93 14.35 14.81 -3.56
N CYS A 94 13.82 14.83 -4.80
CA CYS A 94 12.40 15.04 -5.04
C CYS A 94 11.54 13.92 -4.44
N VAL A 95 11.92 12.66 -4.66
CA VAL A 95 11.18 11.50 -4.14
C VAL A 95 11.21 11.50 -2.61
N ALA A 96 12.39 11.60 -2.00
CA ALA A 96 12.56 11.63 -0.55
C ALA A 96 11.73 12.75 0.09
N ARG A 97 11.77 13.97 -0.47
CA ARG A 97 11.02 15.09 0.08
C ARG A 97 9.51 14.98 -0.16
N TRP A 98 9.10 14.75 -1.41
CA TRP A 98 7.70 14.93 -1.83
C TRP A 98 6.87 13.64 -1.81
N MET A 99 7.48 12.47 -1.77
CA MET A 99 6.75 11.20 -1.63
C MET A 99 6.90 10.56 -0.25
N GLU A 100 8.00 10.85 0.48
CA GLU A 100 8.28 10.18 1.74
C GLU A 100 8.12 11.11 2.96
N GLN A 101 8.64 12.36 2.91
CA GLN A 101 8.66 13.25 4.08
C GLN A 101 7.43 14.14 4.19
N VAL A 102 7.17 14.98 3.18
CA VAL A 102 6.06 15.96 3.20
C VAL A 102 4.69 15.31 3.41
N PRO A 103 4.39 14.12 2.84
CA PRO A 103 3.09 13.49 3.04
C PRO A 103 2.83 13.00 4.46
N LEU A 104 3.84 12.79 5.31
CA LEU A 104 3.67 12.09 6.59
C LEU A 104 2.64 12.75 7.52
N ALA A 105 2.65 14.07 7.64
CA ALA A 105 1.66 14.78 8.44
C ALA A 105 0.23 14.56 7.89
N LEU A 106 0.08 14.62 6.55
CA LEU A 106 -1.21 14.37 5.89
C LEU A 106 -1.67 12.91 6.05
N VAL A 107 -0.74 11.96 5.98
CA VAL A 107 -1.00 10.53 6.22
C VAL A 107 -1.52 10.30 7.63
N ALA A 108 -0.91 10.91 8.65
CA ALA A 108 -1.35 10.84 10.04
C ALA A 108 -2.83 11.25 10.19
N TYR A 109 -3.21 12.38 9.61
CA TYR A 109 -4.58 12.90 9.68
C TYR A 109 -5.58 12.15 8.78
N SER A 110 -5.10 11.50 7.72
CA SER A 110 -5.96 10.81 6.75
C SER A 110 -6.16 9.32 7.03
N ARG A 111 -5.67 8.81 8.17
CA ARG A 111 -5.91 7.43 8.60
C ARG A 111 -7.40 7.09 8.52
N ARG A 112 -7.73 5.93 7.94
CA ARG A 112 -9.15 5.52 7.85
C ARG A 112 -9.73 5.29 9.24
N GLY A 113 -10.99 5.70 9.43
CA GLY A 113 -11.73 5.41 10.65
C GLY A 113 -11.82 3.90 10.90
N GLY A 114 -11.70 3.50 12.17
CA GLY A 114 -11.78 2.10 12.57
C GLY A 114 -10.50 1.26 12.40
N VAL A 115 -9.47 1.75 11.70
CA VAL A 115 -8.23 0.98 11.46
C VAL A 115 -7.58 0.53 12.76
N ALA A 116 -7.29 1.45 13.68
CA ALA A 116 -6.59 1.11 14.92
C ALA A 116 -7.38 0.14 15.80
N GLU A 117 -8.70 0.34 15.88
CA GLU A 117 -9.61 -0.55 16.61
C GLU A 117 -9.66 -1.94 15.98
N PHE A 118 -9.74 -2.00 14.64
CA PHE A 118 -9.73 -3.25 13.90
C PHE A 118 -8.42 -4.04 14.14
N LEU A 119 -7.27 -3.37 14.01
CA LEU A 119 -5.95 -3.99 14.24
C LEU A 119 -5.82 -4.47 15.69
N HIS A 120 -6.29 -3.68 16.66
CA HIS A 120 -6.31 -4.08 18.06
C HIS A 120 -7.19 -5.31 18.29
N THR A 121 -8.39 -5.36 17.69
CA THR A 121 -9.28 -6.52 17.77
C THR A 121 -8.65 -7.76 17.14
N ALA A 122 -8.00 -7.62 15.98
CA ALA A 122 -7.29 -8.70 15.31
C ALA A 122 -6.16 -9.28 16.19
N ARG A 123 -5.38 -8.42 16.82
CA ARG A 123 -4.32 -8.83 17.77
C ARG A 123 -4.88 -9.55 19.00
N LYS A 124 -5.97 -9.06 19.59
CA LYS A 124 -6.64 -9.75 20.71
C LYS A 124 -7.14 -11.14 20.35
N ARG A 125 -7.46 -11.38 19.08
CA ARG A 125 -7.87 -12.68 18.54
C ARG A 125 -6.69 -13.59 18.17
N GLY A 126 -5.46 -13.16 18.47
CA GLY A 126 -4.25 -13.94 18.21
C GLY A 126 -3.79 -13.93 16.74
N LEU A 127 -4.35 -13.04 15.89
CA LEU A 127 -3.92 -12.95 14.49
C LEU A 127 -2.56 -12.27 14.37
N ARG A 128 -1.71 -12.82 13.50
CA ARG A 128 -0.48 -12.17 13.06
C ARG A 128 -0.82 -11.10 12.03
N LEU A 129 -0.14 -9.96 12.07
CA LEU A 129 -0.40 -8.83 11.18
C LEU A 129 0.82 -8.50 10.34
N GLY A 130 0.63 -8.45 9.02
CA GLY A 130 1.65 -8.09 8.05
C GLY A 130 1.28 -6.89 7.21
N VAL A 131 2.29 -6.27 6.64
CA VAL A 131 2.17 -5.22 5.61
C VAL A 131 2.91 -5.65 4.37
N CYS A 132 2.29 -5.46 3.19
CA CYS A 132 2.92 -5.61 1.89
C CYS A 132 2.63 -4.36 1.04
N SER A 133 3.63 -3.53 0.84
CA SER A 133 3.53 -2.22 0.16
C SER A 133 4.49 -2.13 -1.03
N ASP A 134 4.16 -1.30 -2.02
CA ASP A 134 5.07 -1.01 -3.14
C ASP A 134 6.25 -0.12 -2.76
N TYR A 135 6.06 0.73 -1.76
CA TYR A 135 7.10 1.64 -1.23
C TYR A 135 7.36 1.36 0.25
N PRO A 136 8.55 1.70 0.78
CA PRO A 136 8.86 1.55 2.19
C PRO A 136 7.80 2.20 3.09
N PRO A 137 7.05 1.42 3.90
CA PRO A 137 5.87 1.95 4.57
C PRO A 137 6.13 2.39 6.02
N THR A 138 7.29 2.07 6.60
CA THR A 138 7.55 2.22 8.04
C THR A 138 7.28 3.63 8.57
N ALA A 139 7.76 4.67 7.87
CA ALA A 139 7.52 6.06 8.28
C ALA A 139 6.02 6.43 8.29
N LYS A 140 5.24 5.92 7.31
CA LYS A 140 3.80 6.13 7.25
C LYS A 140 3.07 5.42 8.39
N LEU A 141 3.47 4.18 8.71
CA LEU A 141 2.89 3.41 9.82
C LEU A 141 3.15 4.08 11.16
N ILE A 142 4.37 4.62 11.37
CA ILE A 142 4.73 5.40 12.55
C ILE A 142 3.88 6.69 12.62
N ALA A 143 3.79 7.44 11.51
CA ALA A 143 3.01 8.66 11.47
C ALA A 143 1.52 8.43 11.78
N MET A 144 0.95 7.29 11.36
CA MET A 144 -0.42 6.88 11.70
C MET A 144 -0.57 6.35 13.13
N GLY A 145 0.52 6.13 13.88
CA GLY A 145 0.49 5.56 15.24
C GLY A 145 0.11 4.08 15.30
N ILE A 146 0.32 3.32 14.21
CA ILE A 146 -0.12 1.91 14.10
C ILE A 146 1.02 0.92 13.82
N ALA A 147 2.27 1.39 13.74
CA ALA A 147 3.42 0.53 13.43
C ALA A 147 3.56 -0.65 14.38
N HIS A 148 3.26 -0.44 15.67
CA HIS A 148 3.39 -1.44 16.74
C HIS A 148 2.42 -2.63 16.63
N PHE A 149 1.41 -2.56 15.76
CA PHE A 149 0.50 -3.68 15.54
C PHE A 149 1.09 -4.76 14.61
N PHE A 150 2.04 -4.41 13.74
CA PHE A 150 2.52 -5.28 12.69
C PHE A 150 3.73 -6.10 13.11
N ASP A 151 3.65 -7.43 12.90
CA ASP A 151 4.74 -8.37 13.15
C ASP A 151 5.76 -8.34 12.00
N VAL A 152 5.28 -8.11 10.78
CA VAL A 152 6.07 -8.13 9.54
C VAL A 152 5.72 -6.93 8.66
N VAL A 153 6.74 -6.27 8.16
CA VAL A 153 6.61 -5.17 7.19
C VAL A 153 7.49 -5.48 6.00
N VAL A 154 6.87 -5.55 4.81
CA VAL A 154 7.51 -5.86 3.53
C VAL A 154 7.23 -4.77 2.53
N SER A 155 8.25 -4.43 1.75
CA SER A 155 8.18 -3.51 0.63
C SER A 155 8.60 -4.18 -0.67
N ALA A 156 8.03 -3.77 -1.80
CA ALA A 156 8.49 -4.18 -3.13
C ALA A 156 9.97 -3.86 -3.38
N GLN A 157 10.53 -2.90 -2.64
CA GLN A 157 11.92 -2.47 -2.73
C GLN A 157 12.86 -3.25 -1.80
N ASP A 158 12.34 -4.16 -0.97
CA ASP A 158 13.19 -5.02 -0.12
C ASP A 158 14.07 -5.93 -1.01
N PRO A 159 15.33 -6.20 -0.62
CA PRO A 159 16.27 -6.98 -1.46
C PRO A 159 15.76 -8.36 -1.88
N GLU A 160 14.94 -9.00 -1.06
CA GLU A 160 14.37 -10.32 -1.35
C GLU A 160 13.05 -10.28 -2.13
N VAL A 161 12.46 -9.09 -2.38
CA VAL A 161 11.20 -8.92 -3.11
C VAL A 161 11.45 -8.45 -4.53
N GLN A 162 11.97 -7.25 -4.69
CA GLN A 162 12.33 -6.62 -5.97
C GLN A 162 11.25 -6.80 -7.06
N GLN A 163 9.98 -6.64 -6.67
CA GLN A 163 8.84 -6.76 -7.57
C GLN A 163 7.66 -5.93 -7.05
N PHE A 164 7.15 -5.04 -7.91
CA PHE A 164 5.91 -4.32 -7.61
C PHE A 164 4.68 -5.22 -7.76
N LYS A 165 3.64 -4.95 -6.98
CA LYS A 165 2.33 -5.52 -7.24
C LYS A 165 1.87 -5.13 -8.66
N PRO A 166 1.19 -5.99 -9.43
CA PRO A 166 0.51 -7.22 -9.01
C PRO A 166 1.37 -8.49 -8.92
N GLY A 167 2.69 -8.38 -8.98
CA GLY A 167 3.55 -9.55 -8.74
C GLY A 167 3.38 -10.11 -7.33
N PRO A 168 3.41 -11.45 -7.16
CA PRO A 168 3.09 -12.11 -5.89
C PRO A 168 4.21 -12.08 -4.85
N ARG A 169 5.47 -11.84 -5.24
CA ARG A 169 6.65 -12.01 -4.37
C ARG A 169 6.55 -11.29 -3.03
N GLY A 170 6.01 -10.05 -3.02
CA GLY A 170 5.83 -9.31 -1.78
C GLY A 170 4.91 -10.02 -0.79
N LEU A 171 3.80 -10.57 -1.28
CA LEU A 171 2.86 -11.33 -0.46
C LEU A 171 3.43 -12.68 -0.03
N GLU A 172 4.11 -13.40 -0.91
CA GLU A 172 4.78 -14.67 -0.60
C GLU A 172 5.87 -14.46 0.47
N THR A 173 6.67 -13.40 0.35
CA THR A 173 7.66 -13.03 1.36
C THR A 173 7.01 -12.68 2.69
N THR A 174 5.88 -11.96 2.67
CA THR A 174 5.13 -11.62 3.88
C THR A 174 4.60 -12.88 4.56
N LEU A 175 4.02 -13.82 3.83
CA LEU A 175 3.56 -15.12 4.36
C LEU A 175 4.69 -15.89 4.99
N ARG A 176 5.83 -16.01 4.29
CA ARG A 176 7.01 -16.73 4.80
C ARG A 176 7.52 -16.13 6.11
N ARG A 177 7.63 -14.79 6.18
CA ARG A 177 8.05 -14.10 7.41
C ARG A 177 7.03 -14.20 8.55
N LEU A 178 5.74 -14.26 8.22
CA LEU A 178 4.67 -14.49 9.19
C LEU A 178 4.56 -15.97 9.60
N GLU A 179 5.24 -16.89 8.89
CA GLU A 179 5.12 -18.34 9.10
C GLU A 179 3.66 -18.82 9.05
N VAL A 180 2.91 -18.36 8.03
CA VAL A 180 1.49 -18.68 7.86
C VAL A 180 1.24 -19.18 6.44
N ASP A 181 0.41 -20.22 6.32
CA ASP A 181 -0.02 -20.75 5.03
C ASP A 181 -0.96 -19.76 4.31
N ARG A 182 -0.87 -19.72 2.97
CA ARG A 182 -1.70 -18.85 2.13
C ARG A 182 -3.20 -18.96 2.40
N HIS A 183 -3.69 -20.18 2.70
CA HIS A 183 -5.10 -20.42 2.98
C HIS A 183 -5.55 -19.94 4.38
N GLN A 184 -4.61 -19.59 5.23
CA GLN A 184 -4.83 -19.06 6.58
C GLN A 184 -4.61 -17.55 6.65
N ALA A 185 -4.40 -16.89 5.51
CA ALA A 185 -4.17 -15.46 5.41
C ALA A 185 -5.26 -14.77 4.60
N LEU A 186 -5.54 -13.53 4.97
CA LEU A 186 -6.41 -12.62 4.22
C LEU A 186 -5.62 -11.37 3.88
N TYR A 187 -5.63 -11.00 2.60
CA TYR A 187 -5.06 -9.75 2.14
C TYR A 187 -6.13 -8.66 2.03
N VAL A 188 -5.82 -7.46 2.52
CA VAL A 188 -6.69 -6.28 2.47
C VAL A 188 -6.00 -5.21 1.64
N GLY A 189 -6.62 -4.81 0.52
CA GLY A 189 -6.14 -3.78 -0.38
C GLY A 189 -7.23 -2.79 -0.77
N ASP A 190 -6.93 -1.83 -1.66
CA ASP A 190 -7.89 -0.85 -2.16
C ASP A 190 -8.05 -0.83 -3.69
N ARG A 191 -7.13 -1.49 -4.41
CA ARG A 191 -7.07 -1.49 -5.89
C ARG A 191 -7.27 -2.91 -6.43
N PRO A 192 -8.47 -3.26 -6.95
CA PRO A 192 -8.73 -4.59 -7.49
C PRO A 192 -7.73 -5.02 -8.56
N GLU A 193 -7.38 -4.11 -9.48
CA GLU A 193 -6.47 -4.36 -10.60
C GLU A 193 -5.01 -4.61 -10.19
N VAL A 194 -4.66 -4.31 -8.96
CA VAL A 194 -3.30 -4.49 -8.40
C VAL A 194 -3.33 -5.47 -7.25
N ASP A 195 -4.12 -5.17 -6.21
CA ASP A 195 -4.11 -5.90 -4.95
C ASP A 195 -4.81 -7.25 -5.07
N ALA A 196 -5.99 -7.31 -5.72
CA ALA A 196 -6.69 -8.58 -5.88
C ALA A 196 -5.96 -9.50 -6.87
N VAL A 197 -5.30 -8.94 -7.88
CA VAL A 197 -4.47 -9.73 -8.81
C VAL A 197 -3.25 -10.29 -8.09
N ALA A 198 -2.53 -9.48 -7.29
CA ALA A 198 -1.40 -9.95 -6.49
C ALA A 198 -1.80 -11.07 -5.52
N ALA A 199 -2.92 -10.87 -4.81
CA ALA A 199 -3.45 -11.85 -3.87
C ALA A 199 -3.84 -13.16 -4.57
N SER A 200 -4.52 -13.08 -5.72
CA SER A 200 -4.89 -14.24 -6.53
C SER A 200 -3.65 -15.01 -7.01
N SER A 201 -2.62 -14.30 -7.47
CA SER A 201 -1.35 -14.91 -7.91
C SER A 201 -0.60 -15.60 -6.76
N ALA A 202 -0.68 -15.05 -5.54
CA ALA A 202 -0.12 -15.66 -4.33
C ALA A 202 -1.01 -16.75 -3.72
N GLY A 203 -2.24 -16.95 -4.24
CA GLY A 203 -3.21 -17.91 -3.71
C GLY A 203 -3.83 -17.50 -2.36
N ILE A 204 -3.91 -16.20 -2.08
CA ILE A 204 -4.44 -15.61 -0.85
C ILE A 204 -5.83 -15.06 -1.11
N ALA A 205 -6.76 -15.25 -0.18
CA ALA A 205 -8.06 -14.59 -0.21
C ALA A 205 -7.89 -13.06 -0.08
N CYS A 206 -8.72 -12.29 -0.80
CA CYS A 206 -8.59 -10.83 -0.84
C CYS A 206 -9.91 -10.11 -0.51
N VAL A 207 -9.77 -9.03 0.24
CA VAL A 207 -10.83 -8.04 0.47
C VAL A 207 -10.36 -6.68 -0.03
N ILE A 208 -11.20 -6.01 -0.81
CA ILE A 208 -10.99 -4.65 -1.27
C ILE A 208 -11.79 -3.68 -0.41
N ILE A 209 -11.09 -2.72 0.21
CA ILE A 209 -11.70 -1.73 1.10
C ILE A 209 -12.00 -0.42 0.36
N GLY A 210 -13.22 0.07 0.50
CA GLY A 210 -13.68 1.30 -0.14
C GLY A 210 -14.61 1.06 -1.32
N ARG A 211 -14.75 2.06 -2.19
CA ARG A 211 -15.59 1.95 -3.39
C ARG A 211 -14.73 1.52 -4.57
N ALA A 212 -14.84 0.27 -4.97
CA ALA A 212 -14.27 -0.20 -6.22
C ALA A 212 -15.30 -0.05 -7.35
N ASN A 213 -14.90 0.59 -8.43
CA ASN A 213 -15.73 0.73 -9.64
C ASN A 213 -15.52 -0.46 -10.62
N SER A 214 -14.98 -1.57 -10.15
CA SER A 214 -14.76 -2.73 -11.01
C SER A 214 -16.10 -3.44 -11.29
N LYS A 215 -16.40 -3.61 -12.58
CA LYS A 215 -17.50 -4.48 -13.05
C LYS A 215 -17.16 -5.96 -12.87
N ASP A 216 -15.89 -6.26 -12.72
CA ASP A 216 -15.36 -7.60 -12.55
C ASP A 216 -15.28 -7.93 -11.06
N ARG A 217 -16.32 -8.55 -10.56
CA ARG A 217 -16.34 -9.16 -9.22
C ARG A 217 -15.68 -10.55 -9.33
N GLY A 218 -14.38 -10.56 -9.47
CA GLY A 218 -13.58 -11.78 -9.51
C GLY A 218 -13.52 -12.49 -8.15
N SER A 219 -12.38 -13.05 -7.82
CA SER A 219 -12.13 -13.85 -6.60
C SER A 219 -11.96 -13.02 -5.30
N TRP A 220 -12.44 -11.78 -5.25
CA TRP A 220 -12.29 -10.88 -4.10
C TRP A 220 -13.63 -10.36 -3.59
N GLU A 221 -13.68 -9.98 -2.34
CA GLU A 221 -14.85 -9.38 -1.69
C GLU A 221 -14.63 -7.89 -1.46
N GLN A 222 -15.74 -7.12 -1.40
CA GLN A 222 -15.68 -5.68 -1.17
C GLN A 222 -16.34 -5.32 0.14
N VAL A 223 -15.67 -4.43 0.90
CA VAL A 223 -16.22 -3.78 2.09
C VAL A 223 -16.03 -2.27 2.00
N ARG A 224 -16.92 -1.51 2.59
CA ARG A 224 -16.87 -0.04 2.56
C ARG A 224 -15.76 0.53 3.44
N ASP A 225 -15.56 -0.08 4.62
CA ASP A 225 -14.70 0.41 5.66
C ASP A 225 -14.29 -0.71 6.64
N TYR A 226 -13.47 -0.36 7.64
CA TYR A 226 -13.00 -1.30 8.66
C TYR A 226 -14.09 -1.76 9.63
N TRP A 227 -15.17 -0.99 9.78
CA TRP A 227 -16.32 -1.39 10.60
C TRP A 227 -17.08 -2.54 9.94
N GLU A 228 -17.30 -2.43 8.62
CA GLU A 228 -17.91 -3.50 7.85
C GLU A 228 -17.00 -4.73 7.77
N LEU A 229 -15.69 -4.55 7.55
CA LEU A 229 -14.72 -5.65 7.57
C LEU A 229 -14.75 -6.38 8.92
N LYS A 230 -14.77 -5.64 10.04
CA LYS A 230 -14.86 -6.22 11.38
C LYS A 230 -16.13 -7.06 11.54
N LYS A 231 -17.29 -6.54 11.15
CA LYS A 231 -18.58 -7.27 11.23
C LYS A 231 -18.58 -8.51 10.34
N THR A 232 -17.92 -8.43 9.19
CA THR A 232 -17.87 -9.53 8.22
C THR A 232 -16.96 -10.67 8.71
N LEU A 233 -15.83 -10.34 9.30
CA LEU A 233 -14.90 -11.34 9.85
C LEU A 233 -15.38 -11.90 11.21
N TRP A 234 -16.02 -11.06 12.03
CA TRP A 234 -16.42 -11.42 13.41
C TRP A 234 -17.84 -10.95 13.71
N PRO A 235 -18.87 -11.68 13.20
CA PRO A 235 -20.26 -11.26 13.28
C PRO A 235 -20.83 -11.25 14.70
N GLU A 236 -20.21 -11.94 15.66
CA GLU A 236 -20.75 -12.09 17.03
C GLU A 236 -20.41 -10.92 17.97
N GLU A 237 -19.53 -10.01 17.58
CA GLU A 237 -19.27 -8.80 18.37
C GLU A 237 -20.36 -7.74 18.12
N LYS A 238 -21.59 -8.01 18.55
CA LYS A 238 -22.55 -6.93 18.83
C LYS A 238 -22.01 -6.14 20.00
N ALA A 239 -21.85 -4.83 19.79
CA ALA A 239 -21.42 -3.89 20.80
C ALA A 239 -22.09 -4.16 22.14
N GLY A 240 -21.30 -4.57 23.15
CA GLY A 240 -21.68 -4.43 24.54
C GLY A 240 -21.46 -2.97 24.97
#